data_8c5f011af7f9a50e7e14a70c047cb75a
#
_entry.id   8c5f011af7f9a50e7e14a70c047cb75a
#
_cell.length_a   1.000
_cell.length_b   1.000
_cell.length_c   1.000
_cell.angle_alpha   90.00
_cell.angle_beta   90.00
_cell.angle_gamma   90.00
#
_symmetry.space_group_name_H-M   'P 1'
#
loop_
_entity.id
_entity.type
_entity.pdbx_description
1 polymer ?
#
loop_
_entity_poly.entity_id
_entity_poly.type
_entity_poly.pdbx_seq_one_letter_code
_entity_poly.pdbx_strand_id
1 'polypeptide(L)'
;MSIAEISKQFHAAKRGNCAMSVAYGYARATGKSEAEAVDAAETFRNFGGGRAPDGQCGALYAAKMMQPDHAESIEDFFKRGAQNFTKCKEIRPAAVIPCNRCVELAGEALDFLNS
;
A
#
# COMPACT_ATOMS: atom_id res chain seq x y z
N MET A 1 -11.91 8.66 -8.24
CA MET A 1 -11.16 8.64 -6.98
C MET A 1 -9.73 8.18 -7.24
N SER A 2 -8.78 8.70 -6.48
CA SER A 2 -7.38 8.30 -6.61
C SER A 2 -7.13 6.92 -5.98
N ILE A 3 -5.99 6.33 -6.32
CA ILE A 3 -5.55 5.07 -5.71
C ILE A 3 -5.44 5.25 -4.19
N ALA A 4 -4.85 6.37 -3.76
CA ALA A 4 -4.69 6.66 -2.34
C ALA A 4 -6.03 6.73 -1.60
N GLU A 5 -7.01 7.41 -2.18
CA GLU A 5 -8.34 7.54 -1.55
C GLU A 5 -9.06 6.21 -1.44
N ILE A 6 -9.07 5.43 -2.51
CA ILE A 6 -9.73 4.12 -2.52
C ILE A 6 -9.07 3.18 -1.52
N SER A 7 -7.73 3.14 -1.52
CA SER A 7 -6.94 2.31 -0.61
C SER A 7 -7.21 2.68 0.85
N LYS A 8 -7.19 3.97 1.15
CA LYS A 8 -7.43 4.49 2.49
C LYS A 8 -8.82 4.11 2.99
N GLN A 9 -9.83 4.27 2.15
CA GLN A 9 -11.22 3.94 2.51
C GLN A 9 -11.39 2.44 2.78
N PHE A 10 -10.76 1.59 1.96
CA PHE A 10 -10.80 0.14 2.15
C PHE A 10 -10.21 -0.23 3.52
N HIS A 11 -9.06 0.34 3.84
CA HIS A 11 -8.37 0.09 5.10
C HIS A 11 -9.17 0.61 6.29
N ALA A 12 -9.69 1.83 6.19
CA ALA A 12 -10.48 2.45 7.27
C ALA A 12 -11.78 1.67 7.55
N ALA A 13 -12.35 1.06 6.52
CA ALA A 13 -13.56 0.23 6.67
C ALA A 13 -13.24 -1.18 7.22
N LYS A 14 -11.97 -1.46 7.52
CA LYS A 14 -11.51 -2.73 8.08
C LYS A 14 -11.82 -3.92 7.17
N ARG A 15 -11.79 -3.70 5.86
CA ARG A 15 -12.05 -4.74 4.87
C ARG A 15 -10.85 -5.65 4.65
N GLY A 16 -9.65 -5.21 4.98
CA GLY A 16 -8.43 -5.99 4.84
C GLY A 16 -7.23 -5.27 5.44
N ASN A 17 -6.06 -5.91 5.36
CA ASN A 17 -4.82 -5.34 5.89
C ASN A 17 -4.25 -4.27 4.95
N CYS A 18 -3.11 -3.69 5.32
CA CYS A 18 -2.48 -2.60 4.56
C CYS A 18 -2.12 -3.02 3.13
N ALA A 19 -1.57 -4.22 2.95
CA ALA A 19 -1.18 -4.71 1.63
C ALA A 19 -2.42 -4.94 0.75
N MET A 20 -3.45 -5.55 1.30
CA MET A 20 -4.73 -5.78 0.60
C MET A 20 -5.35 -4.46 0.15
N SER A 21 -5.29 -3.45 1.02
CA SER A 21 -5.88 -2.14 0.76
C SER A 21 -5.28 -1.47 -0.47
N VAL A 22 -3.96 -1.51 -0.59
CA VAL A 22 -3.25 -0.92 -1.74
C VAL A 22 -3.57 -1.69 -3.02
N ALA A 23 -3.58 -3.02 -2.96
CA ALA A 23 -3.90 -3.84 -4.12
C ALA A 23 -5.33 -3.57 -4.61
N TYR A 24 -6.29 -3.49 -3.68
CA TYR A 24 -7.67 -3.16 -4.01
C TYR A 24 -7.78 -1.77 -4.64
N GLY A 25 -7.13 -0.78 -4.04
CA GLY A 25 -7.18 0.60 -4.52
C GLY A 25 -6.63 0.72 -5.93
N TYR A 26 -5.50 0.09 -6.19
CA TYR A 26 -4.89 0.10 -7.52
C TYR A 26 -5.81 -0.56 -8.56
N ALA A 27 -6.34 -1.73 -8.22
CA ALA A 27 -7.21 -2.47 -9.14
C ALA A 27 -8.47 -1.66 -9.51
N ARG A 28 -9.14 -1.09 -8.51
CA ARG A 28 -10.35 -0.29 -8.76
C ARG A 28 -10.05 0.96 -9.58
N ALA A 29 -8.97 1.65 -9.25
CA ALA A 29 -8.60 2.89 -9.94
C ALA A 29 -8.20 2.64 -11.40
N THR A 30 -7.70 1.44 -11.70
CA THR A 30 -7.32 1.07 -13.07
C THR A 30 -8.44 0.40 -13.86
N GLY A 31 -9.67 0.43 -13.34
CA GLY A 31 -10.85 0.00 -14.08
C GLY A 31 -11.33 -1.42 -13.82
N LYS A 32 -10.77 -2.10 -12.84
CA LYS A 32 -11.21 -3.46 -12.50
C LYS A 32 -12.54 -3.43 -11.75
N SER A 33 -13.33 -4.50 -11.91
CA SER A 33 -14.59 -4.64 -11.19
C SER A 33 -14.33 -4.85 -9.69
N GLU A 34 -15.39 -4.70 -8.88
CA GLU A 34 -15.33 -4.99 -7.44
C GLU A 34 -14.79 -6.40 -7.18
N ALA A 35 -15.32 -7.40 -7.89
CA ALA A 35 -14.91 -8.79 -7.71
C ALA A 35 -13.43 -8.99 -8.06
N GLU A 36 -12.97 -8.40 -9.14
CA GLU A 36 -11.57 -8.49 -9.56
C GLU A 36 -10.65 -7.80 -8.56
N ALA A 37 -11.08 -6.67 -8.03
CA ALA A 37 -10.30 -5.92 -7.05
C ALA A 37 -10.20 -6.68 -5.72
N VAL A 38 -11.28 -7.35 -5.30
CA VAL A 38 -11.28 -8.19 -4.10
C VAL A 38 -10.31 -9.36 -4.29
N ASP A 39 -10.32 -9.99 -5.47
CA ASP A 39 -9.39 -11.08 -5.78
C ASP A 39 -7.93 -10.60 -5.72
N ALA A 40 -7.65 -9.43 -6.25
CA ALA A 40 -6.32 -8.83 -6.18
C ALA A 40 -5.89 -8.60 -4.72
N ALA A 41 -6.81 -8.10 -3.90
CA ALA A 41 -6.55 -7.89 -2.48
C ALA A 41 -6.23 -9.21 -1.75
N GLU A 42 -6.97 -10.26 -2.04
CA GLU A 42 -6.79 -11.57 -1.41
C GLU A 42 -5.39 -12.13 -1.65
N THR A 43 -4.78 -11.84 -2.80
CA THR A 43 -3.41 -12.25 -3.12
C THR A 43 -2.41 -11.74 -2.08
N PHE A 44 -2.71 -10.62 -1.44
CA PHE A 44 -1.82 -9.98 -0.47
C PHE A 44 -2.25 -10.20 0.98
N ARG A 45 -3.16 -11.11 1.25
CA ARG A 45 -3.69 -11.38 2.59
C ARG A 45 -2.59 -11.64 3.62
N ASN A 46 -1.52 -12.31 3.22
CA ASN A 46 -0.47 -12.76 4.15
C ASN A 46 0.68 -11.76 4.29
N PHE A 47 0.58 -10.57 3.73
CA PHE A 47 1.70 -9.62 3.70
C PHE A 47 1.50 -8.37 4.56
N GLY A 48 0.46 -8.34 5.40
CA GLY A 48 0.23 -7.22 6.32
C GLY A 48 1.03 -7.38 7.62
N GLY A 49 1.14 -6.31 8.40
CA GLY A 49 1.72 -6.35 9.73
C GLY A 49 3.19 -6.74 9.80
N GLY A 50 3.98 -6.39 8.79
CA GLY A 50 5.40 -6.70 8.76
C GLY A 50 5.74 -8.08 8.23
N ARG A 51 4.75 -8.80 7.70
CA ARG A 51 4.95 -10.13 7.12
C ARG A 51 5.40 -10.12 5.66
N ALA A 52 5.52 -8.95 5.06
CA ALA A 52 6.08 -8.81 3.73
C ALA A 52 7.58 -9.17 3.75
N PRO A 53 8.19 -9.53 2.60
CA PRO A 53 9.62 -9.84 2.55
C PRO A 53 10.46 -8.76 3.21
N ASP A 54 11.48 -9.17 3.97
CA ASP A 54 12.40 -8.29 4.70
C ASP A 54 11.71 -7.43 5.77
N GLY A 55 10.49 -7.79 6.18
CA GLY A 55 9.74 -7.04 7.19
C GLY A 55 9.21 -5.70 6.71
N GLN A 56 9.16 -5.47 5.40
CA GLN A 56 8.66 -4.23 4.82
C GLN A 56 7.22 -3.95 5.24
N CYS A 57 6.85 -2.66 5.21
CA CYS A 57 5.45 -2.26 5.32
C CYS A 57 4.66 -2.95 4.20
N GLY A 58 3.56 -3.62 4.54
CA GLY A 58 2.75 -4.34 3.57
C GLY A 58 2.21 -3.44 2.46
N ALA A 59 1.84 -2.21 2.80
CA ALA A 59 1.37 -1.24 1.81
C ALA A 59 2.45 -0.92 0.78
N LEU A 60 3.68 -0.69 1.25
CA LEU A 60 4.82 -0.44 0.36
C LEU A 60 5.10 -1.64 -0.52
N TYR A 61 5.11 -2.83 0.05
CA TYR A 61 5.34 -4.06 -0.70
C TYR A 61 4.30 -4.25 -1.81
N ALA A 62 3.02 -4.08 -1.47
CA ALA A 62 1.95 -4.22 -2.45
C ALA A 62 2.10 -3.21 -3.59
N ALA A 63 2.43 -1.95 -3.27
CA ALA A 63 2.64 -0.92 -4.29
C ALA A 63 3.76 -1.31 -5.24
N LYS A 64 4.87 -1.83 -4.72
CA LYS A 64 6.00 -2.28 -5.54
C LYS A 64 5.60 -3.45 -6.44
N MET A 65 4.76 -4.36 -5.94
CA MET A 65 4.30 -5.50 -6.73
C MET A 65 3.31 -5.11 -7.82
N MET A 66 2.55 -4.03 -7.61
CA MET A 66 1.62 -3.51 -8.63
C MET A 66 2.39 -2.93 -9.82
N GLN A 67 3.52 -2.29 -9.58
CA GLN A 67 4.37 -1.72 -10.63
C GLN A 67 5.84 -2.04 -10.35
N PRO A 68 6.26 -3.30 -10.55
CA PRO A 68 7.62 -3.74 -10.17
C PRO A 68 8.73 -3.00 -10.91
N ASP A 69 8.48 -2.52 -12.12
CA ASP A 69 9.47 -1.74 -12.88
C ASP A 69 9.77 -0.38 -12.24
N HIS A 70 8.90 0.07 -11.34
CA HIS A 70 9.04 1.35 -10.64
C HIS A 70 9.22 1.16 -9.12
N ALA A 71 9.62 -0.04 -8.68
CA ALA A 71 9.75 -0.36 -7.26
C ALA A 71 10.66 0.62 -6.51
N GLU A 72 11.77 1.00 -7.13
CA GLU A 72 12.73 1.93 -6.52
C GLU A 72 12.13 3.33 -6.34
N SER A 73 11.44 3.82 -7.37
CA SER A 73 10.76 5.12 -7.31
C SER A 73 9.67 5.14 -6.25
N ILE A 74 8.91 4.05 -6.15
CA ILE A 74 7.85 3.88 -5.15
C ILE A 74 8.47 3.91 -3.75
N GLU A 75 9.55 3.20 -3.54
CA GLU A 75 10.23 3.15 -2.25
C GLU A 75 10.76 4.53 -1.84
N ASP A 76 11.38 5.24 -2.77
CA ASP A 76 11.88 6.60 -2.51
C ASP A 76 10.74 7.55 -2.13
N PHE A 77 9.63 7.48 -2.85
CA PHE A 77 8.47 8.30 -2.53
C PHE A 77 7.94 7.99 -1.13
N PHE A 78 7.80 6.70 -0.82
CA PHE A 78 7.32 6.25 0.49
C PHE A 78 8.24 6.71 1.62
N LYS A 79 9.55 6.58 1.43
CA LYS A 79 10.54 6.99 2.44
C LYS A 79 10.41 8.46 2.81
N ARG A 80 10.16 9.32 1.84
CA ARG A 80 10.01 10.75 2.08
C ARG A 80 8.86 11.06 3.04
N GLY A 81 7.79 10.29 2.99
CA GLY A 81 6.65 10.46 3.87
C GLY A 81 6.74 9.67 5.16
N ALA A 82 7.65 8.72 5.26
CA ALA A 82 7.80 7.81 6.40
C ALA A 82 9.14 7.98 7.12
N GLN A 83 9.76 9.14 7.03
CA GLN A 83 11.01 9.48 7.69
C GLN A 83 12.13 8.48 7.38
N ASN A 84 12.20 8.03 6.12
CA ASN A 84 13.16 7.06 5.59
C ASN A 84 12.99 5.62 6.08
N PHE A 85 11.94 5.32 6.82
CA PHE A 85 11.65 3.95 7.24
C PHE A 85 10.83 3.22 6.18
N THR A 86 11.11 1.93 6.01
CA THR A 86 10.37 1.05 5.09
C THR A 86 9.80 -0.17 5.78
N LYS A 87 10.25 -0.47 6.99
CA LYS A 87 9.86 -1.68 7.70
C LYS A 87 8.79 -1.39 8.74
N CYS A 88 7.79 -2.26 8.81
CA CYS A 88 6.68 -2.13 9.73
C CYS A 88 7.18 -1.98 11.18
N LYS A 89 8.15 -2.80 11.57
CA LYS A 89 8.70 -2.77 12.94
C LYS A 89 9.45 -1.48 13.27
N GLU A 90 9.86 -0.72 12.26
CA GLU A 90 10.49 0.59 12.45
C GLU A 90 9.45 1.70 12.51
N ILE A 91 8.45 1.62 11.65
CA ILE A 91 7.42 2.66 11.53
C ILE A 91 6.49 2.66 12.76
N ARG A 92 5.98 1.49 13.12
CA ARG A 92 4.97 1.36 14.18
C ARG A 92 5.50 1.71 15.58
N PRO A 93 6.63 1.14 16.03
CA PRO A 93 7.16 1.47 17.36
C PRO A 93 7.58 2.93 17.51
N ALA A 94 8.08 3.53 16.44
CA ALA A 94 8.50 4.93 16.45
C ALA A 94 7.32 5.89 16.35
N ALA A 95 6.10 5.36 16.12
CA ALA A 95 4.89 6.15 15.91
C ALA A 95 5.07 7.22 14.84
N VAL A 96 5.85 6.89 13.80
CA VAL A 96 6.15 7.81 12.70
C VAL A 96 4.87 8.21 11.99
N ILE A 97 4.12 7.22 11.52
CA ILE A 97 2.82 7.43 10.89
C ILE A 97 1.91 6.22 11.18
N PRO A 98 0.59 6.41 11.26
CA PRO A 98 -0.32 5.29 11.47
C PRO A 98 -0.42 4.41 10.22
N CYS A 99 -0.86 3.17 10.38
CA CYS A 99 -1.02 2.22 9.28
C CYS A 99 -1.88 2.79 8.15
N ASN A 100 -2.96 3.48 8.51
CA ASN A 100 -3.86 4.08 7.52
C ASN A 100 -3.13 5.12 6.64
N ARG A 101 -2.22 5.89 7.24
CA ARG A 101 -1.39 6.84 6.49
C ARG A 101 -0.35 6.11 5.62
N CYS A 102 0.17 4.97 6.07
CA CYS A 102 1.08 4.16 5.25
C CYS A 102 0.37 3.69 3.98
N VAL A 103 -0.89 3.25 4.11
CA VAL A 103 -1.72 2.84 2.97
C VAL A 103 -1.92 4.02 2.01
N GLU A 104 -2.30 5.16 2.55
CA GLU A 104 -2.50 6.38 1.76
C GLU A 104 -1.22 6.79 1.03
N LEU A 105 -0.10 6.76 1.74
CA LEU A 105 1.21 7.15 1.19
C LEU A 105 1.64 6.23 0.04
N ALA A 106 1.46 4.93 0.21
CA ALA A 106 1.76 3.97 -0.86
C ALA A 106 0.86 4.19 -2.07
N GLY A 107 -0.42 4.48 -1.82
CA GLY A 107 -1.37 4.83 -2.89
C GLY A 107 -0.99 6.12 -3.60
N GLU A 108 -0.50 7.11 -2.86
CA GLU A 108 -0.02 8.37 -3.44
C GLU A 108 1.18 8.13 -4.36
N ALA A 109 2.07 7.23 -3.98
CA ALA A 109 3.22 6.87 -4.82
C ALA A 109 2.75 6.29 -6.16
N LEU A 110 1.75 5.43 -6.13
CA LEU A 110 1.15 4.86 -7.34
C LEU A 110 0.42 5.92 -8.16
N ASP A 111 -0.30 6.83 -7.51
CA ASP A 111 -0.97 7.94 -8.19
C ASP A 111 0.05 8.82 -8.92
N PHE A 112 1.15 9.11 -8.28
CA PHE A 112 2.23 9.92 -8.87
C PHE A 112 2.76 9.28 -10.16
N LEU A 113 2.98 7.97 -10.15
CA LEU A 113 3.49 7.24 -11.31
C LEU A 113 2.47 7.16 -12.45
N ASN A 114 1.19 7.24 -12.12
CA ASN A 114 0.11 7.08 -13.11
C ASN A 114 -0.58 8.41 -13.46
N SER A 115 -0.01 9.52 -13.02
CA SER A 115 -0.57 10.85 -13.31
C SER A 115 -0.22 11.35 -14.72
#